data_2dc8cfd72f014554cfbf85f17ad3bf7b
#
_entry.id   2dc8cfd72f014554cfbf85f17ad3bf7b
#
_cell.length_a   1.000
_cell.length_b   1.000
_cell.length_c   1.000
_cell.angle_alpha   90.00
_cell.angle_beta   90.00
_cell.angle_gamma   90.00
#
_symmetry.space_group_name_H-M   'P 1'
#
loop_
_entity.id
_entity.type
_entity.pdbx_description
1 polymer ?
#
loop_
_entity_poly.entity_id
_entity_poly.type
_entity_poly.pdbx_seq_one_letter_code
_entity_poly.pdbx_strand_id
1 'polypeptide(L)'
;MTLLHVTEYGPRDGAPLLAVHGITSSSRAWAALARHLPDMRIIAPDLRGRGRSRALPPSTGMRHHAADLAELLEELGTGAVPVVGHSMGGFVAVALAAARPDLVSALLLVDGGYPLARPAGVADADLADAVLGPVAQRLSQEYPTVEAYRDFWRRHPAFAGAWNADLEAYADYDLVGEPPHLRPASTVEAIAEDSLDLYGSDWHLAALAGLGIPAPLLRAPRGLLDEPGGLYPDLPARPPLAPTMTVTDVPDVNHYTILLTDPGAGIVADAIRVIR
;
A
#
# COMPACT_ATOMS: atom_id res chain seq x y z
N MET A 1 -4.55 -22.86 4.59
CA MET A 1 -3.52 -22.27 5.50
C MET A 1 -2.79 -21.20 4.73
N THR A 2 -3.03 -19.94 5.09
CA THR A 2 -2.41 -18.82 4.38
C THR A 2 -0.89 -18.96 4.39
N LEU A 3 -0.28 -18.65 3.26
CA LEU A 3 1.18 -18.68 3.10
C LEU A 3 1.81 -17.30 3.34
N LEU A 4 0.99 -16.26 3.57
CA LEU A 4 1.47 -14.91 3.78
C LEU A 4 2.19 -14.77 5.13
N HIS A 5 3.34 -14.10 5.12
CA HIS A 5 3.94 -13.63 6.35
C HIS A 5 3.15 -12.43 6.90
N VAL A 6 2.85 -12.45 8.19
CA VAL A 6 2.07 -11.40 8.85
C VAL A 6 2.88 -10.76 9.96
N THR A 7 2.98 -9.44 9.95
CA THR A 7 3.42 -8.65 11.10
C THR A 7 2.17 -8.18 11.87
N GLU A 8 2.11 -8.46 13.14
CA GLU A 8 1.06 -7.91 14.02
C GLU A 8 1.62 -6.80 14.89
N TYR A 9 0.87 -5.70 15.01
CA TYR A 9 1.17 -4.61 15.92
C TYR A 9 0.05 -4.48 16.96
N GLY A 10 0.41 -4.00 18.16
CA GLY A 10 -0.52 -3.81 19.27
C GLY A 10 -0.91 -5.10 19.97
N PRO A 11 -1.89 -5.04 20.87
CA PRO A 11 -2.31 -6.18 21.68
C PRO A 11 -3.10 -7.21 20.85
N ARG A 12 -2.86 -8.49 21.12
CA ARG A 12 -3.54 -9.59 20.39
C ARG A 12 -5.05 -9.64 20.59
N ASP A 13 -5.52 -9.14 21.70
CA ASP A 13 -6.93 -9.02 22.09
C ASP A 13 -7.54 -7.65 21.71
N GLY A 14 -6.75 -6.78 21.10
CA GLY A 14 -7.23 -5.51 20.56
C GLY A 14 -8.20 -5.68 19.39
N ALA A 15 -9.00 -4.64 19.11
CA ALA A 15 -9.90 -4.63 17.96
C ALA A 15 -9.08 -4.80 16.65
N PRO A 16 -9.43 -5.79 15.80
CA PRO A 16 -8.64 -6.08 14.60
C PRO A 16 -8.79 -4.99 13.53
N LEU A 17 -7.68 -4.73 12.83
CA LEU A 17 -7.58 -3.88 11.65
C LEU A 17 -6.70 -4.57 10.62
N LEU A 18 -7.20 -4.80 9.41
CA LEU A 18 -6.37 -5.28 8.31
C LEU A 18 -5.69 -4.09 7.62
N ALA A 19 -4.36 -4.14 7.47
CA ALA A 19 -3.55 -3.07 6.90
C ALA A 19 -2.76 -3.57 5.67
N VAL A 20 -3.12 -3.08 4.47
CA VAL A 20 -2.64 -3.57 3.17
C VAL A 20 -1.69 -2.58 2.53
N HIS A 21 -0.43 -2.96 2.36
CA HIS A 21 0.66 -2.10 1.87
C HIS A 21 0.68 -1.90 0.35
N GLY A 22 1.50 -0.95 -0.12
CA GLY A 22 1.68 -0.60 -1.54
C GLY A 22 2.54 -1.59 -2.34
N ILE A 23 2.69 -1.33 -3.64
CA ILE A 23 3.21 -2.25 -4.66
C ILE A 23 4.65 -2.76 -4.40
N THR A 24 5.54 -1.91 -3.91
CA THR A 24 6.95 -2.27 -3.58
C THR A 24 7.25 -2.11 -2.10
N SER A 25 6.23 -2.22 -1.27
CA SER A 25 6.29 -2.00 0.17
C SER A 25 6.23 -3.33 0.94
N SER A 26 6.03 -3.25 2.24
CA SER A 26 5.94 -4.41 3.14
C SER A 26 5.05 -4.08 4.34
N SER A 27 4.81 -5.08 5.17
CA SER A 27 4.13 -4.95 6.46
C SER A 27 4.73 -3.88 7.38
N ARG A 28 6.02 -3.53 7.20
CA ARG A 28 6.71 -2.51 8.00
C ARG A 28 6.27 -1.08 7.73
N ALA A 29 5.56 -0.82 6.65
CA ALA A 29 4.98 0.49 6.36
C ALA A 29 4.01 0.97 7.45
N TRP A 30 3.49 0.09 8.27
CA TRP A 30 2.45 0.38 9.26
C TRP A 30 3.00 0.72 10.65
N ALA A 31 4.32 0.76 10.85
CA ALA A 31 4.95 1.00 12.15
C ALA A 31 4.57 2.37 12.76
N ALA A 32 4.61 3.45 11.96
CA ALA A 32 4.21 4.77 12.43
C ALA A 32 2.72 4.81 12.81
N LEU A 33 1.84 4.25 11.96
CA LEU A 33 0.41 4.15 12.26
C LEU A 33 0.14 3.39 13.57
N ALA A 34 0.85 2.30 13.80
CA ALA A 34 0.66 1.45 14.99
C ALA A 34 0.88 2.22 16.30
N ARG A 35 1.81 3.18 16.34
CA ARG A 35 2.01 4.02 17.51
C ARG A 35 0.82 4.92 17.82
N HIS A 36 0.09 5.33 16.79
CA HIS A 36 -1.13 6.13 16.94
C HIS A 36 -2.37 5.30 17.28
N LEU A 37 -2.31 3.97 17.14
CA LEU A 37 -3.42 3.05 17.42
C LEU A 37 -3.00 1.95 18.42
N PRO A 38 -2.52 2.32 19.64
CA PRO A 38 -1.90 1.37 20.57
C PRO A 38 -2.85 0.29 21.09
N ASP A 39 -4.17 0.53 21.04
CA ASP A 39 -5.20 -0.39 21.53
C ASP A 39 -5.78 -1.30 20.43
N MET A 40 -5.31 -1.16 19.18
CA MET A 40 -5.77 -1.97 18.05
C MET A 40 -4.79 -3.10 17.73
N ARG A 41 -5.31 -4.26 17.35
CA ARG A 41 -4.54 -5.33 16.72
C ARG A 41 -4.45 -5.07 15.22
N ILE A 42 -3.33 -4.53 14.76
CA ILE A 42 -3.10 -4.29 13.33
C ILE A 42 -2.50 -5.54 12.71
N ILE A 43 -3.24 -6.15 11.80
CA ILE A 43 -2.86 -7.32 11.01
C ILE A 43 -2.28 -6.80 9.69
N ALA A 44 -0.97 -6.83 9.54
CA ALA A 44 -0.25 -6.33 8.39
C ALA A 44 0.46 -7.47 7.66
N PRO A 45 -0.14 -8.08 6.62
CA PRO A 45 0.54 -9.09 5.82
C PRO A 45 1.56 -8.47 4.88
N ASP A 46 2.64 -9.19 4.60
CA ASP A 46 3.43 -8.99 3.39
C ASP A 46 2.68 -9.64 2.24
N LEU A 47 2.30 -8.86 1.25
CA LEU A 47 1.64 -9.39 0.07
C LEU A 47 2.58 -10.34 -0.71
N ARG A 48 2.02 -11.28 -1.43
CA ARG A 48 2.72 -12.25 -2.28
C ARG A 48 3.76 -11.54 -3.18
N GLY A 49 4.99 -12.07 -3.22
CA GLY A 49 6.11 -11.49 -3.95
C GLY A 49 6.81 -10.31 -3.26
N ARG A 50 6.42 -9.94 -2.02
CA ARG A 50 6.98 -8.81 -1.24
C ARG A 50 7.45 -9.26 0.14
N GLY A 51 8.35 -8.50 0.72
CA GLY A 51 8.85 -8.71 2.07
C GLY A 51 9.24 -10.16 2.33
N ARG A 52 8.72 -10.76 3.37
CA ARG A 52 8.97 -12.18 3.70
C ARG A 52 8.06 -13.16 2.99
N SER A 53 7.02 -12.68 2.29
CA SER A 53 6.21 -13.47 1.36
C SER A 53 6.79 -13.52 -0.07
N ARG A 54 8.01 -13.03 -0.28
CA ARG A 54 8.67 -12.92 -1.60
C ARG A 54 8.88 -14.26 -2.32
N ALA A 55 8.95 -15.38 -1.58
CA ALA A 55 9.13 -16.71 -2.14
C ALA A 55 7.83 -17.29 -2.73
N LEU A 56 6.69 -16.68 -2.47
CA LEU A 56 5.43 -17.08 -3.07
C LEU A 56 5.41 -16.68 -4.55
N PRO A 57 4.75 -17.50 -5.42
CA PRO A 57 4.57 -17.13 -6.82
C PRO A 57 4.01 -15.72 -6.97
N PRO A 58 4.38 -15.00 -8.04
CA PRO A 58 3.82 -13.66 -8.31
C PRO A 58 2.29 -13.66 -8.34
N SER A 59 1.71 -12.51 -8.05
CA SER A 59 0.27 -12.28 -8.18
C SER A 59 -0.19 -12.33 -9.63
N THR A 60 -1.45 -12.63 -9.83
CA THR A 60 -2.17 -12.43 -11.08
C THR A 60 -3.14 -11.25 -10.98
N GLY A 61 -2.72 -10.20 -10.26
CA GLY A 61 -3.48 -8.96 -10.07
C GLY A 61 -4.17 -8.85 -8.71
N MET A 62 -4.90 -7.75 -8.52
CA MET A 62 -5.47 -7.35 -7.22
C MET A 62 -6.45 -8.36 -6.63
N ARG A 63 -7.20 -9.08 -7.48
CA ARG A 63 -8.14 -10.11 -7.03
C ARG A 63 -7.43 -11.33 -6.43
N HIS A 64 -6.22 -11.64 -6.87
CA HIS A 64 -5.43 -12.71 -6.27
C HIS A 64 -4.97 -12.33 -4.87
N HIS A 65 -4.46 -11.11 -4.70
CA HIS A 65 -4.14 -10.60 -3.37
C HIS A 65 -5.36 -10.55 -2.45
N ALA A 66 -6.52 -10.13 -2.96
CA ALA A 66 -7.77 -10.11 -2.20
C ALA A 66 -8.19 -11.52 -1.73
N ALA A 67 -8.01 -12.55 -2.56
CA ALA A 67 -8.27 -13.93 -2.17
C ALA A 67 -7.33 -14.42 -1.06
N ASP A 68 -6.03 -14.10 -1.15
CA ASP A 68 -5.06 -14.41 -0.09
C ASP A 68 -5.44 -13.75 1.25
N LEU A 69 -5.91 -12.48 1.20
CA LEU A 69 -6.33 -11.76 2.40
C LEU A 69 -7.63 -12.32 2.98
N ALA A 70 -8.56 -12.75 2.15
CA ALA A 70 -9.79 -13.41 2.60
C ALA A 70 -9.45 -14.72 3.33
N GLU A 71 -8.58 -15.56 2.77
CA GLU A 71 -8.09 -16.78 3.42
C GLU A 71 -7.41 -16.46 4.76
N LEU A 72 -6.57 -15.42 4.81
CA LEU A 72 -5.93 -14.99 6.06
C LEU A 72 -6.95 -14.62 7.14
N LEU A 73 -7.95 -13.80 6.81
CA LEU A 73 -8.96 -13.36 7.78
C LEU A 73 -9.83 -14.53 8.27
N GLU A 74 -10.18 -15.47 7.39
CA GLU A 74 -10.88 -16.71 7.74
C GLU A 74 -10.08 -17.58 8.71
N GLU A 75 -8.79 -17.78 8.44
CA GLU A 75 -7.90 -18.57 9.32
C GLU A 75 -7.71 -17.92 10.70
N LEU A 76 -7.64 -16.59 10.75
CA LEU A 76 -7.53 -15.85 12.00
C LEU A 76 -8.87 -15.80 12.76
N GLY A 77 -9.98 -16.13 12.12
CA GLY A 77 -11.31 -16.12 12.72
C GLY A 77 -11.75 -14.72 13.20
N THR A 78 -11.29 -13.66 12.53
CA THR A 78 -11.55 -12.28 12.98
C THR A 78 -13.00 -11.82 12.76
N GLY A 79 -13.74 -12.50 11.88
CA GLY A 79 -14.99 -11.95 11.32
C GLY A 79 -14.74 -10.73 10.44
N ALA A 80 -15.75 -9.87 10.30
CA ALA A 80 -15.63 -8.63 9.54
C ALA A 80 -14.73 -7.62 10.26
N VAL A 81 -13.74 -7.06 9.55
CA VAL A 81 -12.78 -6.09 10.09
C VAL A 81 -12.75 -4.80 9.28
N PRO A 82 -12.40 -3.66 9.87
CA PRO A 82 -11.97 -2.50 9.09
C PRO A 82 -10.72 -2.84 8.27
N VAL A 83 -10.66 -2.32 7.04
CA VAL A 83 -9.52 -2.49 6.13
C VAL A 83 -8.97 -1.13 5.74
N VAL A 84 -7.67 -0.93 5.93
CA VAL A 84 -6.94 0.23 5.42
C VAL A 84 -5.96 -0.22 4.33
N GLY A 85 -6.00 0.44 3.16
CA GLY A 85 -5.10 0.14 2.05
C GLY A 85 -4.34 1.37 1.59
N HIS A 86 -3.01 1.28 1.52
CA HIS A 86 -2.15 2.33 1.00
C HIS A 86 -1.72 2.03 -0.42
N SER A 87 -1.79 3.03 -1.33
CA SER A 87 -1.34 2.89 -2.71
C SER A 87 -2.01 1.68 -3.40
N MET A 88 -1.27 0.73 -3.96
CA MET A 88 -1.78 -0.54 -4.48
C MET A 88 -2.67 -1.27 -3.46
N GLY A 89 -2.32 -1.21 -2.17
CA GLY A 89 -3.14 -1.82 -1.11
C GLY A 89 -4.57 -1.32 -1.05
N GLY A 90 -4.83 -0.08 -1.50
CA GLY A 90 -6.18 0.45 -1.68
C GLY A 90 -6.97 -0.29 -2.76
N PHE A 91 -6.33 -0.66 -3.88
CA PHE A 91 -6.95 -1.46 -4.94
C PHE A 91 -7.25 -2.88 -4.46
N VAL A 92 -6.33 -3.48 -3.72
CA VAL A 92 -6.54 -4.81 -3.10
C VAL A 92 -7.69 -4.75 -2.08
N ALA A 93 -7.77 -3.69 -1.28
CA ALA A 93 -8.84 -3.50 -0.30
C ALA A 93 -10.23 -3.36 -0.97
N VAL A 94 -10.32 -2.62 -2.08
CA VAL A 94 -11.54 -2.55 -2.91
C VAL A 94 -11.91 -3.93 -3.47
N ALA A 95 -10.92 -4.67 -3.99
CA ALA A 95 -11.15 -6.02 -4.51
C ALA A 95 -11.65 -6.97 -3.41
N LEU A 96 -11.09 -6.90 -2.21
CA LEU A 96 -11.53 -7.69 -1.05
C LEU A 96 -12.95 -7.32 -0.65
N ALA A 97 -13.25 -6.03 -0.49
CA ALA A 97 -14.60 -5.57 -0.10
C ALA A 97 -15.68 -5.96 -1.11
N ALA A 98 -15.35 -5.95 -2.41
CA ALA A 98 -16.27 -6.37 -3.47
C ALA A 98 -16.47 -7.89 -3.51
N ALA A 99 -15.40 -8.67 -3.31
CA ALA A 99 -15.46 -10.13 -3.37
C ALA A 99 -16.01 -10.76 -2.08
N ARG A 100 -15.70 -10.16 -0.93
CA ARG A 100 -16.02 -10.69 0.41
C ARG A 100 -16.53 -9.56 1.32
N PRO A 101 -17.70 -9.01 1.03
CA PRO A 101 -18.31 -7.96 1.85
C PRO A 101 -18.62 -8.43 3.29
N ASP A 102 -18.71 -9.74 3.50
CA ASP A 102 -18.86 -10.36 4.82
C ASP A 102 -17.61 -10.25 5.71
N LEU A 103 -16.42 -9.99 5.14
CA LEU A 103 -15.16 -9.84 5.87
C LEU A 103 -14.72 -8.37 6.05
N VAL A 104 -15.39 -7.40 5.44
CA VAL A 104 -15.00 -5.99 5.49
C VAL A 104 -16.10 -5.16 6.13
N SER A 105 -15.86 -4.68 7.35
CA SER A 105 -16.82 -3.83 8.08
C SER A 105 -16.73 -2.36 7.71
N ALA A 106 -15.55 -1.87 7.34
CA ALA A 106 -15.28 -0.50 6.92
C ALA A 106 -14.04 -0.46 6.00
N LEU A 107 -13.93 0.57 5.18
CA LEU A 107 -12.84 0.74 4.22
C LEU A 107 -12.23 2.13 4.35
N LEU A 108 -10.88 2.22 4.38
CA LEU A 108 -10.13 3.46 4.26
C LEU A 108 -9.09 3.32 3.16
N LEU A 109 -9.13 4.21 2.19
CA LEU A 109 -8.17 4.29 1.10
C LEU A 109 -7.15 5.40 1.42
N VAL A 110 -5.86 5.09 1.34
CA VAL A 110 -4.77 6.04 1.62
C VAL A 110 -3.93 6.17 0.36
N ASP A 111 -4.09 7.28 -0.33
CA ASP A 111 -3.40 7.64 -1.57
C ASP A 111 -3.33 6.50 -2.60
N GLY A 112 -4.46 5.79 -2.76
CA GLY A 112 -4.59 4.61 -3.62
C GLY A 112 -6.02 4.09 -3.71
N GLY A 113 -6.24 3.02 -4.50
CA GLY A 113 -7.56 2.40 -4.66
C GLY A 113 -8.47 3.07 -5.67
N TYR A 114 -8.13 4.24 -6.19
CA TYR A 114 -8.78 4.86 -7.34
C TYR A 114 -7.85 4.77 -8.56
N PRO A 115 -8.35 4.49 -9.79
CA PRO A 115 -7.51 4.31 -10.96
C PRO A 115 -6.58 5.49 -11.23
N LEU A 116 -5.30 5.19 -11.48
CA LEU A 116 -4.34 6.19 -11.92
C LEU A 116 -4.65 6.69 -13.33
N ALA A 117 -4.24 7.91 -13.68
CA ALA A 117 -4.29 8.37 -15.06
C ALA A 117 -3.28 7.58 -15.89
N ARG A 118 -3.75 6.96 -16.97
CA ARG A 118 -2.88 6.26 -17.89
C ARG A 118 -2.00 7.28 -18.64
N PRO A 119 -0.67 7.14 -18.62
CA PRO A 119 0.21 8.02 -19.37
C PRO A 119 -0.11 7.92 -20.87
N ALA A 120 -0.26 9.07 -21.53
CA ALA A 120 -0.57 9.09 -22.97
C ALA A 120 0.58 8.51 -23.79
N GLY A 121 0.27 7.59 -24.71
CA GLY A 121 1.25 7.02 -25.64
C GLY A 121 2.19 5.96 -25.05
N VAL A 122 1.96 5.52 -23.81
CA VAL A 122 2.72 4.44 -23.18
C VAL A 122 2.03 3.10 -23.44
N ALA A 123 2.77 2.13 -23.98
CA ALA A 123 2.30 0.76 -24.18
C ALA A 123 2.17 0.00 -22.85
N ASP A 124 1.32 -1.03 -22.79
CA ASP A 124 1.12 -1.83 -21.57
C ASP A 124 2.43 -2.42 -21.04
N ALA A 125 3.34 -2.82 -21.91
CA ALA A 125 4.65 -3.36 -21.54
C ALA A 125 5.55 -2.35 -20.81
N ASP A 126 5.33 -1.05 -21.03
CA ASP A 126 6.16 0.04 -20.50
C ASP A 126 5.48 0.76 -19.32
N LEU A 127 4.23 0.35 -18.95
CA LEU A 127 3.46 1.02 -17.91
C LEU A 127 4.12 0.88 -16.52
N ALA A 128 4.70 -0.28 -16.23
CA ALA A 128 5.41 -0.51 -14.98
C ALA A 128 6.57 0.47 -14.83
N ASP A 129 7.37 0.64 -15.89
CA ASP A 129 8.49 1.60 -15.90
C ASP A 129 8.02 3.05 -15.84
N ALA A 130 6.92 3.38 -16.51
CA ALA A 130 6.37 4.74 -16.51
C ALA A 130 5.84 5.17 -15.13
N VAL A 131 5.25 4.26 -14.35
CA VAL A 131 4.72 4.57 -13.01
C VAL A 131 5.79 4.43 -11.94
N LEU A 132 6.63 3.42 -12.06
CA LEU A 132 7.58 3.08 -11.01
C LEU A 132 8.94 3.75 -11.20
N GLY A 133 9.27 4.25 -12.41
CA GLY A 133 10.47 5.02 -12.72
C GLY A 133 11.70 4.70 -11.85
N PRO A 134 12.11 5.62 -10.97
CA PRO A 134 13.21 5.41 -10.04
C PRO A 134 13.04 4.20 -9.10
N VAL A 135 11.79 3.80 -8.83
CA VAL A 135 11.49 2.61 -8.01
C VAL A 135 11.86 1.34 -8.75
N ALA A 136 11.52 1.22 -10.06
CA ALA A 136 11.92 0.07 -10.88
C ALA A 136 13.45 -0.03 -10.97
N GLN A 137 14.14 1.11 -11.12
CA GLN A 137 15.59 1.15 -11.08
C GLN A 137 16.14 0.59 -9.75
N ARG A 138 15.56 0.96 -8.61
CA ARG A 138 15.92 0.43 -7.29
C ARG A 138 15.81 -1.10 -7.24
N LEU A 139 14.72 -1.66 -7.77
CA LEU A 139 14.45 -3.11 -7.71
C LEU A 139 15.48 -3.96 -8.46
N SER A 140 16.16 -3.39 -9.45
CA SER A 140 17.19 -4.07 -10.25
C SER A 140 18.62 -3.85 -9.73
N GLN A 141 18.81 -3.05 -8.66
CA GLN A 141 20.15 -2.74 -8.12
C GLN A 141 20.57 -3.68 -7.01
N GLU A 142 21.88 -3.91 -6.91
CA GLU A 142 22.53 -4.52 -5.77
C GLU A 142 23.21 -3.47 -4.90
N TYR A 143 23.23 -3.71 -3.61
CA TYR A 143 23.83 -2.82 -2.61
C TYR A 143 24.92 -3.56 -1.83
N PRO A 144 26.11 -2.97 -1.73
CA PRO A 144 27.24 -3.65 -1.06
C PRO A 144 27.06 -3.76 0.46
N THR A 145 26.27 -2.87 1.06
CA THR A 145 26.00 -2.84 2.50
C THR A 145 24.58 -2.35 2.77
N VAL A 146 24.07 -2.66 3.97
CA VAL A 146 22.80 -2.11 4.48
C VAL A 146 22.83 -0.58 4.46
N GLU A 147 23.97 0.02 4.88
CA GLU A 147 24.11 1.47 4.92
C GLU A 147 24.04 2.11 3.54
N ALA A 148 24.58 1.45 2.49
CA ALA A 148 24.43 1.93 1.11
C ALA A 148 22.96 1.99 0.66
N TYR A 149 22.12 1.05 1.12
CA TYR A 149 20.70 1.06 0.85
C TYR A 149 19.94 2.13 1.66
N ARG A 150 20.29 2.31 2.94
CA ARG A 150 19.77 3.40 3.76
C ARG A 150 20.12 4.76 3.15
N ASP A 151 21.33 4.92 2.64
CA ASP A 151 21.77 6.13 1.96
C ASP A 151 21.02 6.41 0.65
N PHE A 152 20.64 5.38 -0.08
CA PHE A 152 19.72 5.54 -1.23
C PHE A 152 18.41 6.20 -0.78
N TRP A 153 17.79 5.67 0.28
CA TRP A 153 16.51 6.19 0.79
C TRP A 153 16.65 7.58 1.44
N ARG A 154 17.73 7.86 2.17
CA ARG A 154 18.00 9.20 2.74
C ARG A 154 18.10 10.29 1.67
N ARG A 155 18.63 9.94 0.49
CA ARG A 155 18.73 10.86 -0.65
C ARG A 155 17.47 10.94 -1.50
N HIS A 156 16.50 10.05 -1.25
CA HIS A 156 15.25 10.05 -2.01
C HIS A 156 14.45 11.31 -1.70
N PRO A 157 13.97 12.08 -2.71
CA PRO A 157 13.31 13.37 -2.51
C PRO A 157 12.12 13.30 -1.54
N ALA A 158 11.35 12.21 -1.59
CA ALA A 158 10.20 12.02 -0.72
C ALA A 158 10.52 12.02 0.79
N PHE A 159 11.77 11.75 1.17
CA PHE A 159 12.19 11.67 2.57
C PHE A 159 13.13 12.80 3.00
N ALA A 160 13.25 13.85 2.20
CA ALA A 160 14.07 15.01 2.53
C ALA A 160 13.65 15.61 3.89
N GLY A 161 14.52 15.49 4.89
CA GLY A 161 14.26 15.97 6.26
C GLY A 161 13.31 15.09 7.10
N ALA A 162 12.80 13.99 6.57
CA ALA A 162 11.84 13.11 7.25
C ALA A 162 12.45 11.79 7.76
N TRP A 163 13.77 11.55 7.52
CA TRP A 163 14.42 10.29 7.92
C TRP A 163 14.35 10.07 9.43
N ASN A 164 13.90 8.89 9.83
CA ASN A 164 13.76 8.50 11.23
C ASN A 164 13.95 6.99 11.42
N ALA A 165 13.87 6.50 12.67
CA ALA A 165 14.10 5.10 12.99
C ALA A 165 13.10 4.13 12.34
N ASP A 166 11.84 4.54 12.07
CA ASP A 166 10.86 3.70 11.38
C ASP A 166 11.20 3.53 9.91
N LEU A 167 11.62 4.63 9.24
CA LEU A 167 12.08 4.59 7.86
C LEU A 167 13.36 3.73 7.72
N GLU A 168 14.24 3.80 8.70
CA GLU A 168 15.43 2.93 8.76
C GLU A 168 15.03 1.46 8.88
N ALA A 169 14.16 1.12 9.82
CA ALA A 169 13.66 -0.24 10.01
C ALA A 169 12.84 -0.75 8.80
N TYR A 170 12.09 0.13 8.14
CA TYR A 170 11.36 -0.16 6.91
C TYR A 170 12.33 -0.50 5.76
N ALA A 171 13.38 0.31 5.57
CA ALA A 171 14.40 0.07 4.55
C ALA A 171 15.18 -1.22 4.81
N ASP A 172 15.60 -1.46 6.05
CA ASP A 172 16.33 -2.67 6.43
C ASP A 172 15.53 -3.95 6.17
N TYR A 173 14.24 -3.90 6.44
CA TYR A 173 13.35 -5.04 6.23
C TYR A 173 13.17 -5.41 4.75
N ASP A 174 13.28 -4.44 3.86
CA ASP A 174 13.20 -4.64 2.41
C ASP A 174 14.45 -5.32 1.82
N LEU A 175 15.55 -5.42 2.58
CA LEU A 175 16.78 -6.04 2.08
C LEU A 175 16.81 -7.55 2.25
N VAL A 176 17.32 -8.23 1.21
CA VAL A 176 17.56 -9.67 1.18
C VAL A 176 18.93 -9.96 0.55
N GLY A 177 19.47 -11.16 0.81
CA GLY A 177 20.80 -11.56 0.35
C GLY A 177 21.87 -11.32 1.42
N GLU A 178 23.13 -11.45 1.02
CA GLU A 178 24.29 -11.26 1.87
C GLU A 178 25.22 -10.21 1.25
N PRO A 179 25.86 -9.37 2.07
CA PRO A 179 26.88 -8.44 1.55
C PRO A 179 27.96 -9.19 0.74
N PRO A 180 28.43 -8.64 -0.39
CA PRO A 180 28.11 -7.34 -0.98
C PRO A 180 26.92 -7.36 -1.97
N HIS A 181 26.09 -8.38 -2.01
CA HIS A 181 25.02 -8.62 -2.98
C HIS A 181 23.61 -8.48 -2.36
N LEU A 182 23.41 -7.45 -1.54
CA LEU A 182 22.10 -7.12 -0.99
C LEU A 182 21.20 -6.52 -2.08
N ARG A 183 19.90 -6.87 -2.06
CA ARG A 183 18.91 -6.36 -3.01
C ARG A 183 17.54 -6.21 -2.35
N PRO A 184 16.63 -5.39 -2.92
CA PRO A 184 15.26 -5.30 -2.44
C PRO A 184 14.54 -6.65 -2.48
N ALA A 185 13.63 -6.85 -1.53
CA ALA A 185 12.83 -8.08 -1.43
C ALA A 185 11.84 -8.22 -2.59
N SER A 186 11.27 -7.11 -3.07
CA SER A 186 10.39 -7.10 -4.24
C SER A 186 11.21 -7.18 -5.53
N THR A 187 10.67 -7.87 -6.54
CA THR A 187 11.28 -7.98 -7.88
C THR A 187 10.39 -7.32 -8.94
N VAL A 188 10.97 -6.98 -10.09
CA VAL A 188 10.22 -6.41 -11.22
C VAL A 188 9.14 -7.39 -11.67
N GLU A 189 9.44 -8.69 -11.72
CA GLU A 189 8.48 -9.73 -12.12
C GLU A 189 7.29 -9.81 -11.17
N ALA A 190 7.54 -9.63 -9.86
CA ALA A 190 6.47 -9.69 -8.85
C ALA A 190 5.46 -8.53 -8.96
N ILE A 191 5.90 -7.39 -9.54
CA ILE A 191 5.05 -6.20 -9.63
C ILE A 191 4.45 -5.96 -11.02
N ALA A 192 4.91 -6.69 -12.05
CA ALA A 192 4.53 -6.43 -13.44
C ALA A 192 3.00 -6.50 -13.66
N GLU A 193 2.37 -7.61 -13.26
CA GLU A 193 0.92 -7.81 -13.40
C GLU A 193 0.13 -6.80 -12.54
N ASP A 194 0.60 -6.57 -11.30
CA ASP A 194 -0.07 -5.67 -10.38
C ASP A 194 -0.04 -4.21 -10.87
N SER A 195 1.01 -3.82 -11.60
CA SER A 195 1.15 -2.47 -12.16
C SER A 195 0.07 -2.15 -13.19
N LEU A 196 -0.38 -3.14 -13.96
CA LEU A 196 -1.44 -2.97 -14.96
C LEU A 196 -2.79 -2.66 -14.32
N ASP A 197 -3.10 -3.31 -13.20
CA ASP A 197 -4.37 -3.12 -12.47
C ASP A 197 -4.51 -1.71 -11.87
N LEU A 198 -3.40 -0.98 -11.63
CA LEU A 198 -3.44 0.38 -11.07
C LEU A 198 -4.11 1.41 -11.98
N TYR A 199 -4.24 1.11 -13.27
CA TYR A 199 -4.90 1.99 -14.24
C TYR A 199 -6.42 1.78 -14.35
N GLY A 200 -6.98 0.88 -13.56
CA GLY A 200 -8.41 0.62 -13.49
C GLY A 200 -8.90 -0.21 -14.66
N SER A 201 -8.94 -1.52 -14.46
CA SER A 201 -9.69 -2.44 -15.31
C SER A 201 -11.21 -2.23 -15.12
N ASP A 202 -12.00 -2.68 -16.07
CA ASP A 202 -13.48 -2.61 -16.00
C ASP A 202 -14.03 -3.26 -14.72
N TRP A 203 -13.41 -4.35 -14.25
CA TRP A 203 -13.83 -5.01 -13.02
C TRP A 203 -13.59 -4.13 -11.79
N HIS A 204 -12.48 -3.37 -11.76
CA HIS A 204 -12.16 -2.51 -10.62
C HIS A 204 -13.12 -1.31 -10.53
N LEU A 205 -13.43 -0.70 -11.68
CA LEU A 205 -14.45 0.36 -11.75
C LEU A 205 -15.82 -0.14 -11.33
N ALA A 206 -16.19 -1.34 -11.77
CA ALA A 206 -17.44 -1.97 -11.35
C ALA A 206 -17.45 -2.30 -9.85
N ALA A 207 -16.32 -2.77 -9.30
CA ALA A 207 -16.16 -3.03 -7.87
C ALA A 207 -16.34 -1.75 -7.04
N LEU A 208 -15.67 -0.65 -7.42
CA LEU A 208 -15.82 0.65 -6.76
C LEU A 208 -17.27 1.15 -6.80
N ALA A 209 -17.91 1.09 -7.98
CA ALA A 209 -19.30 1.53 -8.15
C ALA A 209 -20.30 0.68 -7.35
N GLY A 210 -19.98 -0.60 -7.14
CA GLY A 210 -20.82 -1.57 -6.43
C GLY A 210 -20.56 -1.68 -4.92
N LEU A 211 -19.62 -0.91 -4.36
CA LEU A 211 -19.34 -0.94 -2.92
C LEU A 211 -20.58 -0.57 -2.11
N GLY A 212 -20.98 -1.46 -1.19
CA GLY A 212 -22.09 -1.25 -0.27
C GLY A 212 -21.72 -0.44 0.99
N ILE A 213 -20.44 -0.06 1.15
CA ILE A 213 -19.92 0.66 2.30
C ILE A 213 -19.20 1.94 1.85
N PRO A 214 -19.11 2.97 2.72
CA PRO A 214 -18.29 4.15 2.43
C PRO A 214 -16.83 3.78 2.15
N ALA A 215 -16.22 4.48 1.18
CA ALA A 215 -14.82 4.33 0.79
C ALA A 215 -14.11 5.69 0.80
N PRO A 216 -13.87 6.29 1.98
CA PRO A 216 -13.11 7.54 2.07
C PRO A 216 -11.69 7.34 1.55
N LEU A 217 -11.22 8.32 0.76
CA LEU A 217 -9.87 8.40 0.21
C LEU A 217 -9.14 9.59 0.83
N LEU A 218 -8.07 9.32 1.56
CA LEU A 218 -7.09 10.31 1.97
C LEU A 218 -6.07 10.49 0.84
N ARG A 219 -5.91 11.70 0.33
CA ARG A 219 -5.04 12.01 -0.80
C ARG A 219 -3.83 12.81 -0.37
N ALA A 220 -2.64 12.41 -0.83
CA ALA A 220 -1.41 13.19 -0.69
C ALA A 220 -1.32 14.25 -1.79
N PRO A 221 -1.01 15.52 -1.48
CA PRO A 221 -0.86 16.58 -2.47
C PRO A 221 0.46 16.51 -3.25
N ARG A 222 1.41 15.69 -2.81
CA ARG A 222 2.70 15.47 -3.48
C ARG A 222 2.91 13.99 -3.80
N GLY A 223 3.64 13.73 -4.89
CA GLY A 223 3.82 12.39 -5.45
C GLY A 223 5.00 11.61 -4.89
N LEU A 224 5.48 10.64 -5.68
CA LEU A 224 6.53 9.69 -5.32
C LEU A 224 7.92 10.35 -5.15
N LEU A 225 8.19 11.44 -5.85
CA LEU A 225 9.42 12.22 -5.77
C LEU A 225 9.21 13.58 -5.08
N ASP A 226 8.14 13.69 -4.28
CA ASP A 226 7.71 14.93 -3.63
C ASP A 226 7.26 16.04 -4.60
N GLU A 227 6.96 15.71 -5.84
CA GLU A 227 6.45 16.62 -6.87
C GLU A 227 5.01 17.04 -6.59
N PRO A 228 4.62 18.29 -6.92
CA PRO A 228 3.25 18.78 -6.76
C PRO A 228 2.24 18.01 -7.62
N GLY A 229 1.00 17.89 -7.14
CA GLY A 229 -0.12 17.26 -7.82
C GLY A 229 -0.39 15.84 -7.37
N GLY A 230 0.60 15.14 -6.79
CA GLY A 230 0.43 13.78 -6.28
C GLY A 230 0.05 12.77 -7.36
N LEU A 231 -0.45 11.62 -6.95
CA LEU A 231 -0.92 10.56 -7.86
C LEU A 231 -2.28 10.90 -8.52
N TYR A 232 -3.03 11.82 -7.94
CA TYR A 232 -4.40 12.16 -8.33
C TYR A 232 -4.58 13.68 -8.55
N PRO A 233 -3.82 14.31 -9.47
CA PRO A 233 -3.85 15.76 -9.65
C PRO A 233 -5.22 16.26 -10.11
N ASP A 234 -5.96 15.45 -10.86
CA ASP A 234 -7.21 15.83 -11.52
C ASP A 234 -8.47 15.27 -10.82
N LEU A 235 -8.36 14.79 -9.58
CA LEU A 235 -9.57 14.49 -8.83
C LEU A 235 -10.26 15.79 -8.39
N PRO A 236 -11.55 15.97 -8.64
CA PRO A 236 -12.55 15.02 -9.14
C PRO A 236 -12.86 15.09 -10.64
N ALA A 237 -12.03 15.72 -11.47
CA ALA A 237 -12.29 15.91 -12.92
C ALA A 237 -12.28 14.61 -13.76
N ARG A 238 -11.91 13.48 -13.15
CA ARG A 238 -11.96 12.14 -13.76
C ARG A 238 -13.39 11.57 -13.74
N PRO A 239 -13.58 10.33 -14.29
CA PRO A 239 -14.87 9.64 -14.22
C PRO A 239 -15.50 9.79 -12.83
N PRO A 240 -16.82 9.92 -12.72
CA PRO A 240 -17.46 10.20 -11.46
C PRO A 240 -16.98 9.23 -10.40
N LEU A 241 -16.55 9.78 -9.26
CA LEU A 241 -16.21 8.98 -8.08
C LEU A 241 -17.39 8.07 -7.76
N ALA A 242 -17.10 6.85 -7.33
CA ALA A 242 -18.15 5.97 -6.85
C ALA A 242 -18.99 6.71 -5.79
N PRO A 243 -20.32 6.53 -5.75
CA PRO A 243 -21.18 7.29 -4.83
C PRO A 243 -20.76 7.16 -3.35
N THR A 244 -20.07 6.08 -3.01
CA THR A 244 -19.57 5.79 -1.65
C THR A 244 -18.22 6.44 -1.35
N MET A 245 -17.55 7.04 -2.34
CA MET A 245 -16.23 7.66 -2.17
C MET A 245 -16.34 9.12 -1.79
N THR A 246 -15.54 9.50 -0.80
CA THR A 246 -15.23 10.91 -0.47
C THR A 246 -13.72 11.12 -0.54
N VAL A 247 -13.26 12.32 -0.92
CA VAL A 247 -11.83 12.63 -1.00
C VAL A 247 -11.48 13.69 0.01
N THR A 248 -10.43 13.46 0.79
CA THR A 248 -9.90 14.42 1.75
C THR A 248 -8.40 14.57 1.51
N ASP A 249 -7.95 15.81 1.31
CA ASP A 249 -6.52 16.11 1.17
C ASP A 249 -5.85 16.11 2.55
N VAL A 250 -4.72 15.42 2.64
CA VAL A 250 -3.87 15.42 3.83
C VAL A 250 -2.74 16.43 3.59
N PRO A 251 -2.71 17.56 4.30
CA PRO A 251 -1.75 18.63 4.02
C PRO A 251 -0.30 18.19 4.34
N ASP A 252 0.65 18.82 3.65
CA ASP A 252 2.09 18.73 3.91
C ASP A 252 2.73 17.33 3.83
N VAL A 253 2.07 16.37 3.16
CA VAL A 253 2.59 15.02 2.93
C VAL A 253 2.78 14.73 1.45
N ASN A 254 3.56 13.70 1.15
CA ASN A 254 3.65 13.05 -0.16
C ASN A 254 3.18 11.60 -0.07
N HIS A 255 3.23 10.90 -1.19
CA HIS A 255 2.79 9.50 -1.30
C HIS A 255 3.34 8.57 -0.22
N TYR A 256 4.57 8.78 0.25
CA TYR A 256 5.19 7.98 1.30
C TYR A 256 4.93 8.54 2.70
N THR A 257 5.11 9.84 2.88
CA THR A 257 5.06 10.46 4.21
C THR A 257 3.65 10.51 4.78
N ILE A 258 2.60 10.38 3.96
CA ILE A 258 1.21 10.20 4.41
C ILE A 258 1.05 9.00 5.37
N LEU A 259 1.92 7.99 5.25
CA LEU A 259 1.85 6.78 6.07
C LEU A 259 3.11 6.55 6.91
N LEU A 260 4.30 6.81 6.35
CA LEU A 260 5.58 6.41 6.95
C LEU A 260 6.14 7.42 7.97
N THR A 261 5.48 8.58 8.14
CA THR A 261 5.89 9.60 9.11
C THR A 261 4.74 10.01 10.03
N ASP A 262 5.08 10.50 11.21
CA ASP A 262 4.09 10.79 12.26
C ASP A 262 2.97 11.75 11.88
N PRO A 263 3.19 12.90 11.20
CA PRO A 263 2.07 13.78 10.85
C PRO A 263 1.02 13.07 9.98
N GLY A 264 1.44 12.37 8.91
CA GLY A 264 0.54 11.65 8.02
C GLY A 264 -0.11 10.46 8.72
N ALA A 265 0.67 9.61 9.39
CA ALA A 265 0.18 8.43 10.11
C ALA A 265 -0.84 8.80 11.20
N GLY A 266 -0.68 9.94 11.88
CA GLY A 266 -1.64 10.45 12.84
C GLY A 266 -2.99 10.77 12.21
N ILE A 267 -3.01 11.44 11.05
CA ILE A 267 -4.25 11.75 10.31
C ILE A 267 -4.93 10.47 9.81
N VAL A 268 -4.15 9.51 9.32
CA VAL A 268 -4.68 8.19 8.93
C VAL A 268 -5.31 7.47 10.13
N ALA A 269 -4.67 7.53 11.29
CA ALA A 269 -5.19 6.94 12.53
C ALA A 269 -6.51 7.59 12.97
N ASP A 270 -6.63 8.91 12.87
CA ASP A 270 -7.87 9.63 13.18
C ASP A 270 -9.00 9.22 12.24
N ALA A 271 -8.72 9.10 10.94
CA ALA A 271 -9.70 8.60 9.98
C ALA A 271 -10.15 7.15 10.29
N ILE A 272 -9.22 6.26 10.69
CA ILE A 272 -9.56 4.90 11.11
C ILE A 272 -10.50 4.90 12.33
N ARG A 273 -10.28 5.78 13.31
CA ARG A 273 -11.16 5.90 14.48
C ARG A 273 -12.58 6.32 14.12
N VAL A 274 -12.76 7.05 13.03
CA VAL A 274 -14.08 7.51 12.57
C VAL A 274 -14.85 6.42 11.84
N ILE A 275 -14.18 5.55 11.08
CA ILE A 275 -14.85 4.54 10.23
C ILE A 275 -15.14 3.21 10.92
N ARG A 276 -14.50 2.94 12.06
CA ARG A 276 -14.62 1.67 12.80
C ARG A 276 -15.92 1.55 13.60
#